data_a4a538d6bbec997c00d9502e0029e5c9
#
_entry.id   a4a538d6bbec997c00d9502e0029e5c9
#
_cell.length_a   1.000
_cell.length_b   1.000
_cell.length_c   1.000
_cell.angle_alpha   90.00
_cell.angle_beta   90.00
_cell.angle_gamma   90.00
#
_symmetry.space_group_name_H-M   'P 1'
#
loop_
_entity.id
_entity.type
_entity.pdbx_description
1 polymer ?
#
loop_
_entity_poly.entity_id
_entity_poly.type
_entity_poly.pdbx_seq_one_letter_code
_entity_poly.pdbx_strand_id
1 'polypeptide(L)'
;MLEIIRTADIIGRRLYDAGVRFAFGIPGGEVLTLIDGLEKAGIRFILSKHENAAGFMAEGVYHMTGAPGVLVATVGPGAANAVNVTANALQDRVPMIVITGCVDLEDTVTYNHQVFDHRAVFTPICKASFTVPGGYVPELIDKAVAIATEGRPGPVHLDLPIAMSAQLHDFEPVTYRRPPVIVGPAEGHNLTKAKEWLSKAERPLIIVGVDAVNQGASKTLTAFANKFGTPVISTYKAKGIIADDEDLSLGGAGLSPLGDKKLIPLVEQSDFILLVGYDPIEMRNGWRNIWDISEKNVVELLAAPEYSFMHKSSISFICDITEGLKALSKNNANGPTWTGNEPSIIKKEN
;
A
#
# COMPACT_ATOMS: atom_id res chain seq x y z
N MET A 1 -19.37 -30.97 2.06
CA MET A 1 -18.80 -32.18 2.71
C MET A 1 -17.54 -31.69 3.48
N LEU A 2 -17.43 -32.10 4.74
CA LEU A 2 -16.22 -31.91 5.51
C LEU A 2 -15.06 -32.68 4.85
N GLU A 3 -13.95 -32.01 4.61
CA GLU A 3 -12.71 -32.62 4.15
C GLU A 3 -11.71 -32.61 5.29
N ILE A 4 -10.88 -33.64 5.43
CA ILE A 4 -9.77 -33.64 6.36
C ILE A 4 -8.53 -33.19 5.58
N ILE A 5 -8.02 -32.00 5.88
CA ILE A 5 -6.89 -31.41 5.18
C ILE A 5 -5.88 -30.79 6.17
N ARG A 6 -4.65 -30.60 5.72
CA ARG A 6 -3.58 -30.02 6.53
C ARG A 6 -3.74 -28.51 6.63
N THR A 7 -3.19 -27.92 7.70
CA THR A 7 -3.01 -26.45 7.82
C THR A 7 -2.39 -25.86 6.56
N ALA A 8 -1.35 -26.48 6.01
CA ALA A 8 -0.68 -26.03 4.78
C ALA A 8 -1.64 -25.95 3.58
N ASP A 9 -2.53 -26.95 3.44
CA ASP A 9 -3.53 -26.98 2.36
C ASP A 9 -4.59 -25.87 2.55
N ILE A 10 -4.98 -25.58 3.80
CA ILE A 10 -5.89 -24.47 4.12
C ILE A 10 -5.24 -23.12 3.75
N ILE A 11 -3.98 -22.91 4.16
CA ILE A 11 -3.22 -21.68 3.83
C ILE A 11 -3.18 -21.51 2.31
N GLY A 12 -2.82 -22.55 1.56
CA GLY A 12 -2.78 -22.52 0.11
C GLY A 12 -4.13 -22.13 -0.51
N ARG A 13 -5.22 -22.78 -0.10
CA ARG A 13 -6.57 -22.48 -0.63
C ARG A 13 -7.00 -21.05 -0.34
N ARG A 14 -6.81 -20.55 0.89
CA ARG A 14 -7.20 -19.17 1.26
C ARG A 14 -6.38 -18.10 0.51
N LEU A 15 -5.08 -18.31 0.34
CA LEU A 15 -4.24 -17.43 -0.46
C LEU A 15 -4.61 -17.46 -1.95
N TYR A 16 -4.91 -18.66 -2.49
CA TYR A 16 -5.39 -18.78 -3.88
C TYR A 16 -6.70 -18.02 -4.09
N ASP A 17 -7.64 -18.14 -3.14
CA ASP A 17 -8.91 -17.40 -3.14
C ASP A 17 -8.70 -15.89 -3.05
N ALA A 18 -7.64 -15.43 -2.40
CA ALA A 18 -7.23 -14.01 -2.36
C ALA A 18 -6.59 -13.51 -3.67
N GLY A 19 -6.48 -14.35 -4.69
CA GLY A 19 -5.93 -14.01 -6.00
C GLY A 19 -4.45 -14.39 -6.18
N VAL A 20 -3.79 -14.94 -5.15
CA VAL A 20 -2.38 -15.36 -5.24
C VAL A 20 -2.24 -16.50 -6.23
N ARG A 21 -1.21 -16.42 -7.10
CA ARG A 21 -0.89 -17.46 -8.09
C ARG A 21 0.60 -17.86 -8.04
N PHE A 22 1.41 -17.06 -7.37
CA PHE A 22 2.85 -17.29 -7.22
C PHE A 22 3.27 -17.06 -5.78
N ALA A 23 4.19 -17.90 -5.29
CA ALA A 23 4.93 -17.71 -4.05
C ALA A 23 6.42 -17.83 -4.35
N PHE A 24 7.23 -17.08 -3.65
CA PHE A 24 8.67 -16.98 -3.90
C PHE A 24 9.44 -17.27 -2.64
N GLY A 25 10.60 -17.91 -2.74
CA GLY A 25 11.43 -18.19 -1.57
C GLY A 25 12.56 -19.17 -1.81
N ILE A 26 13.12 -19.62 -0.70
CA ILE A 26 14.10 -20.72 -0.65
C ILE A 26 13.51 -21.81 0.24
N PRO A 27 13.39 -23.06 -0.26
CA PRO A 27 12.87 -24.16 0.54
C PRO A 27 13.86 -24.57 1.65
N GLY A 28 13.33 -24.90 2.80
CA GLY A 28 14.02 -25.55 3.91
C GLY A 28 13.08 -26.56 4.54
N GLY A 29 13.58 -27.43 5.40
CA GLY A 29 12.78 -28.52 6.01
C GLY A 29 11.48 -28.04 6.63
N GLU A 30 11.53 -26.88 7.25
CA GLU A 30 10.42 -26.28 8.01
C GLU A 30 9.26 -25.80 7.14
N VAL A 31 9.51 -25.53 5.83
CA VAL A 31 8.48 -24.97 4.93
C VAL A 31 8.09 -25.90 3.78
N LEU A 32 8.66 -27.11 3.69
CA LEU A 32 8.34 -28.05 2.59
C LEU A 32 6.84 -28.44 2.57
N THR A 33 6.24 -28.69 3.73
CA THR A 33 4.81 -29.00 3.85
C THR A 33 3.95 -27.82 3.39
N LEU A 34 4.34 -26.59 3.72
CA LEU A 34 3.67 -25.39 3.25
C LEU A 34 3.75 -25.27 1.72
N ILE A 35 4.95 -25.43 1.15
CA ILE A 35 5.17 -25.34 -0.31
C ILE A 35 4.31 -26.37 -1.05
N ASP A 36 4.24 -27.63 -0.56
CA ASP A 36 3.35 -28.65 -1.12
C ASP A 36 1.88 -28.24 -1.05
N GLY A 37 1.43 -27.63 0.06
CA GLY A 37 0.07 -27.11 0.21
C GLY A 37 -0.24 -25.95 -0.74
N LEU A 38 0.71 -25.06 -0.96
CA LEU A 38 0.58 -23.96 -1.92
C LEU A 38 0.44 -24.50 -3.35
N GLU A 39 1.30 -25.43 -3.75
CA GLU A 39 1.25 -26.03 -5.10
C GLU A 39 -0.03 -26.82 -5.34
N LYS A 40 -0.52 -27.59 -4.35
CA LYS A 40 -1.80 -28.28 -4.41
C LYS A 40 -2.99 -27.34 -4.61
N ALA A 41 -2.92 -26.13 -4.06
CA ALA A 41 -3.93 -25.10 -4.25
C ALA A 41 -3.81 -24.39 -5.62
N GLY A 42 -2.79 -24.67 -6.42
CA GLY A 42 -2.53 -24.02 -7.71
C GLY A 42 -1.67 -22.75 -7.62
N ILE A 43 -0.99 -22.53 -6.50
CA ILE A 43 0.00 -21.46 -6.33
C ILE A 43 1.37 -22.01 -6.69
N ARG A 44 1.96 -21.54 -7.78
CA ARG A 44 3.27 -21.98 -8.23
C ARG A 44 4.36 -21.43 -7.32
N PHE A 45 5.17 -22.32 -6.73
CA PHE A 45 6.35 -21.90 -5.97
C PHE A 45 7.53 -21.63 -6.92
N ILE A 46 8.15 -20.47 -6.78
CA ILE A 46 9.30 -20.03 -7.58
C ILE A 46 10.52 -19.98 -6.67
N LEU A 47 11.46 -20.88 -6.92
CA LEU A 47 12.75 -20.89 -6.22
C LEU A 47 13.57 -19.64 -6.58
N SER A 48 14.05 -18.95 -5.56
CA SER A 48 15.00 -17.85 -5.70
C SER A 48 16.39 -18.22 -5.18
N LYS A 49 17.37 -17.34 -5.41
CA LYS A 49 18.73 -17.52 -4.88
C LYS A 49 18.97 -16.81 -3.54
N HIS A 50 18.03 -15.95 -3.14
CA HIS A 50 18.08 -15.21 -1.89
C HIS A 50 16.66 -14.73 -1.54
N GLU A 51 16.28 -14.80 -0.26
CA GLU A 51 14.93 -14.44 0.22
C GLU A 51 14.60 -12.98 -0.06
N ASN A 52 15.59 -12.11 0.02
CA ASN A 52 15.39 -10.69 -0.35
C ASN A 52 14.96 -10.54 -1.82
N ALA A 53 15.60 -11.28 -2.73
CA ALA A 53 15.19 -11.28 -4.15
C ALA A 53 13.78 -11.89 -4.33
N ALA A 54 13.46 -12.94 -3.56
CA ALA A 54 12.13 -13.55 -3.56
C ALA A 54 11.05 -12.54 -3.18
N GLY A 55 11.29 -11.72 -2.15
CA GLY A 55 10.35 -10.69 -1.72
C GLY A 55 10.14 -9.61 -2.78
N PHE A 56 11.21 -9.15 -3.47
CA PHE A 56 11.04 -8.20 -4.59
C PHE A 56 10.32 -8.81 -5.80
N MET A 57 10.45 -10.12 -6.06
CA MET A 57 9.61 -10.80 -7.05
C MET A 57 8.14 -10.83 -6.62
N ALA A 58 7.87 -11.08 -5.34
CA ALA A 58 6.52 -11.05 -4.77
C ALA A 58 5.89 -9.64 -4.88
N GLU A 59 6.67 -8.59 -4.61
CA GLU A 59 6.28 -7.19 -4.80
C GLU A 59 5.93 -6.89 -6.26
N GLY A 60 6.79 -7.33 -7.20
CA GLY A 60 6.54 -7.17 -8.64
C GLY A 60 5.23 -7.82 -9.10
N VAL A 61 4.88 -8.99 -8.55
CA VAL A 61 3.60 -9.64 -8.85
C VAL A 61 2.42 -8.81 -8.37
N TYR A 62 2.50 -8.23 -7.18
CA TYR A 62 1.45 -7.31 -6.71
C TYR A 62 1.22 -6.15 -7.68
N HIS A 63 2.27 -5.46 -8.09
CA HIS A 63 2.16 -4.34 -9.03
C HIS A 63 1.53 -4.72 -10.37
N MET A 64 1.70 -5.97 -10.80
CA MET A 64 1.15 -6.45 -12.06
C MET A 64 -0.27 -7.02 -11.96
N THR A 65 -0.66 -7.53 -10.78
CA THR A 65 -1.91 -8.32 -10.64
C THR A 65 -2.90 -7.74 -9.62
N GLY A 66 -2.43 -6.90 -8.70
CA GLY A 66 -3.20 -6.42 -7.54
C GLY A 66 -3.38 -7.46 -6.42
N ALA A 67 -2.94 -8.71 -6.62
CA ALA A 67 -2.96 -9.72 -5.56
C ALA A 67 -1.78 -9.55 -4.60
N PRO A 68 -1.94 -9.84 -3.29
CA PRO A 68 -0.83 -9.74 -2.34
C PRO A 68 0.33 -10.64 -2.75
N GLY A 69 1.56 -10.14 -2.61
CA GLY A 69 2.77 -10.95 -2.80
C GLY A 69 2.91 -12.00 -1.71
N VAL A 70 3.53 -13.16 -2.02
CA VAL A 70 3.81 -14.20 -1.03
C VAL A 70 5.29 -14.52 -1.02
N LEU A 71 5.92 -14.30 0.14
CA LEU A 71 7.32 -14.65 0.43
C LEU A 71 7.34 -15.79 1.44
N VAL A 72 8.07 -16.86 1.11
CA VAL A 72 8.28 -18.01 2.01
C VAL A 72 9.77 -18.11 2.36
N ALA A 73 10.07 -18.13 3.65
CA ALA A 73 11.42 -18.29 4.16
C ALA A 73 11.49 -19.39 5.22
N THR A 74 12.60 -20.08 5.31
CA THR A 74 12.85 -21.06 6.37
C THR A 74 13.25 -20.38 7.67
N VAL A 75 13.48 -21.15 8.73
CA VAL A 75 13.83 -20.70 10.06
C VAL A 75 15.15 -19.91 10.09
N GLY A 76 15.28 -19.02 11.05
CA GLY A 76 16.52 -18.33 11.41
C GLY A 76 17.11 -17.49 10.28
N PRO A 77 18.28 -17.87 9.71
CA PRO A 77 18.94 -17.09 8.66
C PRO A 77 18.05 -16.80 7.45
N GLY A 78 17.17 -17.75 7.04
CA GLY A 78 16.21 -17.54 5.97
C GLY A 78 15.23 -16.42 6.30
N ALA A 79 14.63 -16.45 7.48
CA ALA A 79 13.77 -15.39 7.99
C ALA A 79 14.53 -14.05 8.08
N ALA A 80 15.77 -14.05 8.59
CA ALA A 80 16.59 -12.84 8.69
C ALA A 80 16.88 -12.21 7.31
N ASN A 81 17.09 -13.01 6.27
CA ASN A 81 17.30 -12.53 4.91
C ASN A 81 16.05 -11.85 4.30
N ALA A 82 14.86 -12.15 4.82
CA ALA A 82 13.60 -11.53 4.38
C ALA A 82 13.35 -10.15 5.00
N VAL A 83 14.09 -9.76 6.04
CA VAL A 83 13.86 -8.51 6.80
C VAL A 83 13.92 -7.27 5.91
N ASN A 84 14.95 -7.14 5.08
CA ASN A 84 15.15 -5.95 4.26
C ASN A 84 13.99 -5.72 3.29
N VAL A 85 13.57 -6.72 2.53
CA VAL A 85 12.47 -6.58 1.58
C VAL A 85 11.12 -6.40 2.26
N THR A 86 10.92 -7.01 3.44
CA THR A 86 9.71 -6.79 4.23
C THR A 86 9.60 -5.34 4.71
N ALA A 87 10.71 -4.77 5.19
CA ALA A 87 10.78 -3.36 5.56
C ALA A 87 10.53 -2.45 4.34
N ASN A 88 11.06 -2.81 3.16
CA ASN A 88 10.79 -2.10 1.91
C ASN A 88 9.30 -2.15 1.56
N ALA A 89 8.68 -3.33 1.60
CA ALA A 89 7.26 -3.51 1.29
C ALA A 89 6.35 -2.66 2.20
N LEU A 90 6.69 -2.51 3.48
CA LEU A 90 5.96 -1.62 4.39
C LEU A 90 6.05 -0.16 3.94
N GLN A 91 7.24 0.30 3.55
CA GLN A 91 7.46 1.67 3.10
C GLN A 91 6.95 1.94 1.68
N ASP A 92 6.94 0.92 0.85
CA ASP A 92 6.40 1.01 -0.51
C ASP A 92 4.88 0.77 -0.59
N ARG A 93 4.26 0.52 0.57
CA ARG A 93 2.81 0.26 0.66
C ARG A 93 2.39 -0.94 -0.19
N VAL A 94 3.21 -2.00 -0.17
CA VAL A 94 2.96 -3.24 -0.90
C VAL A 94 2.36 -4.29 0.02
N PRO A 95 1.17 -4.82 -0.26
CA PRO A 95 0.60 -5.91 0.49
C PRO A 95 1.40 -7.19 0.23
N MET A 96 1.97 -7.76 1.29
CA MET A 96 2.78 -8.96 1.21
C MET A 96 2.44 -9.88 2.38
N ILE A 97 2.31 -11.18 2.12
CA ILE A 97 2.22 -12.20 3.15
C ILE A 97 3.59 -12.88 3.25
N VAL A 98 4.28 -12.62 4.35
CA VAL A 98 5.59 -13.20 4.64
C VAL A 98 5.37 -14.40 5.56
N ILE A 99 5.67 -15.60 5.09
CA ILE A 99 5.51 -16.83 5.87
C ILE A 99 6.89 -17.40 6.18
N THR A 100 7.21 -17.46 7.47
CA THR A 100 8.47 -18.05 7.94
C THR A 100 8.20 -19.38 8.63
N GLY A 101 8.95 -20.43 8.29
CA GLY A 101 8.95 -21.64 9.07
C GLY A 101 9.62 -21.38 10.43
N CYS A 102 9.08 -21.95 11.48
CA CYS A 102 9.71 -21.90 12.80
C CYS A 102 9.61 -23.25 13.53
N VAL A 103 10.43 -23.41 14.54
CA VAL A 103 10.35 -24.60 15.42
C VAL A 103 9.09 -24.54 16.26
N ASP A 104 8.63 -25.69 16.70
CA ASP A 104 7.46 -25.78 17.56
C ASP A 104 7.75 -25.14 18.92
N LEU A 105 6.70 -24.56 19.54
CA LEU A 105 6.86 -23.77 20.78
C LEU A 105 7.53 -24.58 21.92
N GLU A 106 7.20 -25.87 22.01
CA GLU A 106 7.73 -26.76 23.02
C GLU A 106 9.25 -26.99 22.85
N ASP A 107 9.72 -27.02 21.59
CA ASP A 107 11.14 -27.22 21.27
C ASP A 107 11.99 -25.98 21.55
N THR A 108 11.42 -24.79 21.53
CA THR A 108 12.16 -23.52 21.76
C THR A 108 12.85 -23.45 23.13
N VAL A 109 12.43 -24.28 24.09
CA VAL A 109 13.02 -24.32 25.46
C VAL A 109 14.42 -24.95 25.46
N THR A 110 14.65 -25.92 24.59
CA THR A 110 15.89 -26.72 24.61
C THR A 110 16.64 -26.72 23.28
N TYR A 111 15.95 -26.45 22.17
CA TYR A 111 16.52 -26.44 20.83
C TYR A 111 16.86 -25.00 20.41
N ASN A 112 18.12 -24.77 20.06
CA ASN A 112 18.63 -23.44 19.77
C ASN A 112 19.27 -23.29 18.36
N HIS A 113 19.25 -24.37 17.54
CA HIS A 113 19.82 -24.30 16.20
C HIS A 113 18.98 -23.40 15.30
N GLN A 114 19.53 -22.27 14.85
CA GLN A 114 18.89 -21.27 13.99
C GLN A 114 17.62 -20.61 14.61
N VAL A 115 17.43 -20.69 15.93
CA VAL A 115 16.24 -20.17 16.62
C VAL A 115 16.49 -18.77 17.13
N PHE A 116 15.60 -17.86 16.78
CA PHE A 116 15.41 -16.56 17.41
C PHE A 116 13.92 -16.15 17.27
N ASP A 117 13.52 -15.12 17.99
CA ASP A 117 12.14 -14.62 17.92
C ASP A 117 11.87 -13.86 16.62
N HIS A 118 11.36 -14.57 15.61
CA HIS A 118 10.98 -13.99 14.31
C HIS A 118 9.96 -12.87 14.49
N ARG A 119 8.96 -13.07 15.35
CA ARG A 119 7.90 -12.09 15.55
C ARG A 119 8.43 -10.78 16.13
N ALA A 120 9.37 -10.84 17.06
CA ALA A 120 10.03 -9.64 17.59
C ALA A 120 10.76 -8.87 16.49
N VAL A 121 11.38 -9.58 15.53
CA VAL A 121 12.08 -8.97 14.38
C VAL A 121 11.12 -8.38 13.36
N PHE A 122 10.03 -9.08 13.03
CA PHE A 122 9.09 -8.64 11.99
C PHE A 122 8.03 -7.64 12.47
N THR A 123 7.72 -7.60 13.77
CA THR A 123 6.69 -6.67 14.32
C THR A 123 6.91 -5.21 13.91
N PRO A 124 8.11 -4.61 13.98
CA PRO A 124 8.30 -3.20 13.63
C PRO A 124 8.27 -2.92 12.12
N ILE A 125 8.35 -3.94 11.27
CA ILE A 125 8.41 -3.83 9.81
C ILE A 125 7.22 -4.45 9.10
N CYS A 126 6.16 -4.81 9.84
CA CYS A 126 4.91 -5.36 9.33
C CYS A 126 3.71 -4.62 9.92
N LYS A 127 2.58 -4.68 9.23
CA LYS A 127 1.29 -4.20 9.78
C LYS A 127 0.81 -5.09 10.93
N ALA A 128 1.15 -6.37 10.88
CA ALA A 128 0.88 -7.34 11.94
C ALA A 128 1.83 -8.53 11.82
N SER A 129 2.04 -9.25 12.94
CA SER A 129 2.82 -10.48 13.00
C SER A 129 2.08 -11.49 13.86
N PHE A 130 1.86 -12.70 13.34
CA PHE A 130 1.12 -13.76 14.02
C PHE A 130 1.93 -15.06 13.99
N THR A 131 1.69 -15.93 14.98
CA THR A 131 2.03 -17.36 14.89
C THR A 131 0.77 -18.11 14.46
N VAL A 132 0.89 -19.03 13.52
CA VAL A 132 -0.24 -19.85 13.04
C VAL A 132 -0.68 -20.79 14.16
N PRO A 133 -1.93 -20.68 14.63
CA PRO A 133 -2.43 -21.49 15.75
C PRO A 133 -2.94 -22.87 15.28
N GLY A 134 -3.22 -23.74 16.25
CA GLY A 134 -3.83 -25.05 16.00
C GLY A 134 -5.31 -25.05 15.61
N GLY A 135 -5.96 -23.89 15.52
CA GLY A 135 -7.34 -23.72 15.09
C GLY A 135 -7.57 -22.36 14.45
N TYR A 136 -8.73 -22.18 13.81
CA TYR A 136 -9.10 -20.92 13.14
C TYR A 136 -8.10 -20.46 12.07
N VAL A 137 -7.47 -21.44 11.38
CA VAL A 137 -6.49 -21.16 10.32
C VAL A 137 -7.10 -20.37 9.16
N PRO A 138 -8.30 -20.72 8.64
CA PRO A 138 -8.93 -19.93 7.59
C PRO A 138 -9.12 -18.48 7.96
N GLU A 139 -9.63 -18.22 9.16
CA GLU A 139 -9.89 -16.86 9.66
C GLU A 139 -8.60 -16.07 9.88
N LEU A 140 -7.53 -16.73 10.30
CA LEU A 140 -6.23 -16.07 10.42
C LEU A 140 -5.70 -15.63 9.06
N ILE A 141 -5.77 -16.50 8.05
CA ILE A 141 -5.28 -16.14 6.70
C ILE A 141 -6.14 -15.03 6.09
N ASP A 142 -7.47 -15.11 6.22
CA ASP A 142 -8.36 -14.03 5.77
C ASP A 142 -8.07 -12.72 6.48
N LYS A 143 -7.84 -12.75 7.79
CA LYS A 143 -7.42 -11.59 8.58
C LYS A 143 -6.07 -11.04 8.12
N ALA A 144 -5.09 -11.91 7.85
CA ALA A 144 -3.78 -11.50 7.38
C ALA A 144 -3.86 -10.81 6.02
N VAL A 145 -4.64 -11.37 5.08
CA VAL A 145 -4.89 -10.77 3.77
C VAL A 145 -5.61 -9.42 3.90
N ALA A 146 -6.67 -9.35 4.72
CA ALA A 146 -7.40 -8.10 4.94
C ALA A 146 -6.50 -7.02 5.53
N ILE A 147 -5.71 -7.32 6.56
CA ILE A 147 -4.75 -6.38 7.15
C ILE A 147 -3.72 -5.94 6.11
N ALA A 148 -3.20 -6.87 5.29
CA ALA A 148 -2.20 -6.54 4.27
C ALA A 148 -2.73 -5.59 3.20
N THR A 149 -4.00 -5.73 2.80
CA THR A 149 -4.58 -5.06 1.64
C THR A 149 -5.44 -3.84 1.97
N GLU A 150 -6.05 -3.76 3.16
CA GLU A 150 -6.96 -2.67 3.54
C GLU A 150 -6.22 -1.43 4.08
N GLY A 151 -6.82 -0.27 3.87
CA GLY A 151 -6.23 1.04 4.24
C GLY A 151 -4.98 1.33 3.41
N ARG A 152 -3.87 1.70 4.06
CA ARG A 152 -2.55 1.68 3.42
C ARG A 152 -2.04 0.25 3.38
N PRO A 153 -1.80 -0.34 2.21
CA PRO A 153 -1.29 -1.69 2.12
C PRO A 153 0.09 -1.87 2.77
N GLY A 154 0.44 -3.10 3.11
CA GLY A 154 1.73 -3.41 3.69
C GLY A 154 1.86 -4.88 4.08
N PRO A 155 3.06 -5.34 4.48
CA PRO A 155 3.31 -6.73 4.80
C PRO A 155 2.64 -7.18 6.10
N VAL A 156 2.25 -8.46 6.12
CA VAL A 156 1.85 -9.21 7.31
C VAL A 156 2.72 -10.44 7.43
N HIS A 157 3.28 -10.68 8.59
CA HIS A 157 4.12 -11.81 8.89
C HIS A 157 3.34 -12.94 9.58
N LEU A 158 3.57 -14.16 9.13
CA LEU A 158 3.03 -15.41 9.68
C LEU A 158 4.18 -16.35 10.02
N ASP A 159 4.37 -16.64 11.29
CA ASP A 159 5.31 -17.65 11.76
C ASP A 159 4.59 -19.00 11.84
N LEU A 160 5.07 -20.00 11.07
CA LEU A 160 4.42 -21.30 10.91
C LEU A 160 5.26 -22.39 11.56
N PRO A 161 4.86 -22.91 12.75
CA PRO A 161 5.52 -24.04 13.39
C PRO A 161 5.45 -25.30 12.52
N ILE A 162 6.52 -26.12 12.55
CA ILE A 162 6.66 -27.31 11.69
C ILE A 162 5.51 -28.28 11.87
N ALA A 163 5.24 -28.70 13.12
CA ALA A 163 4.16 -29.65 13.41
C ALA A 163 2.79 -29.07 13.02
N MET A 164 2.62 -27.76 13.19
CA MET A 164 1.39 -27.06 12.82
C MET A 164 1.13 -27.15 11.32
N SER A 165 2.13 -27.04 10.47
CA SER A 165 1.98 -27.09 9.02
C SER A 165 1.33 -28.37 8.52
N ALA A 166 1.60 -29.51 9.20
CA ALA A 166 1.09 -30.84 8.89
C ALA A 166 -0.20 -31.20 9.66
N GLN A 167 -0.61 -30.40 10.64
CA GLN A 167 -1.80 -30.68 11.46
C GLN A 167 -3.05 -30.81 10.59
N LEU A 168 -3.85 -31.87 10.86
CA LEU A 168 -5.11 -32.13 10.16
C LEU A 168 -6.27 -31.40 10.82
N HIS A 169 -7.16 -30.89 9.99
CA HIS A 169 -8.37 -30.20 10.40
C HIS A 169 -9.59 -30.74 9.64
N ASP A 170 -10.71 -30.75 10.30
CA ASP A 170 -12.02 -30.84 9.64
C ASP A 170 -12.27 -29.47 8.97
N PHE A 171 -12.25 -29.46 7.65
CA PHE A 171 -12.39 -28.24 6.87
C PHE A 171 -13.68 -28.25 6.05
N GLU A 172 -14.49 -27.23 6.25
CA GLU A 172 -15.61 -26.94 5.38
C GLU A 172 -15.20 -25.82 4.43
N PRO A 173 -15.22 -26.03 3.10
CA PRO A 173 -14.91 -24.98 2.15
C PRO A 173 -15.90 -23.82 2.28
N VAL A 174 -15.49 -22.75 2.92
CA VAL A 174 -16.28 -21.52 3.02
C VAL A 174 -15.81 -20.54 1.95
N THR A 175 -16.71 -20.19 1.05
CA THR A 175 -16.45 -19.23 -0.03
C THR A 175 -16.69 -17.78 0.41
N TYR A 176 -16.86 -17.53 1.70
CA TYR A 176 -17.10 -16.18 2.18
C TYR A 176 -15.87 -15.30 1.96
N ARG A 177 -16.07 -14.23 1.22
CA ARG A 177 -15.12 -13.11 1.15
C ARG A 177 -15.78 -11.90 1.78
N ARG A 178 -15.06 -11.26 2.69
CA ARG A 178 -15.48 -9.96 3.20
C ARG A 178 -15.60 -8.98 2.02
N PRO A 179 -16.78 -8.33 1.84
CA PRO A 179 -16.90 -7.32 0.80
C PRO A 179 -15.96 -6.15 1.09
N PRO A 180 -15.41 -5.50 0.04
CA PRO A 180 -14.61 -4.30 0.23
C PRO A 180 -15.44 -3.20 0.88
N VAL A 181 -14.84 -2.50 1.85
CA VAL A 181 -15.45 -1.33 2.49
C VAL A 181 -15.04 -0.09 1.72
N ILE A 182 -15.97 0.51 0.99
CA ILE A 182 -15.77 1.77 0.28
C ILE A 182 -16.28 2.91 1.16
N VAL A 183 -15.41 3.82 1.54
CA VAL A 183 -15.73 4.96 2.40
C VAL A 183 -15.59 6.24 1.61
N GLY A 184 -16.67 7.03 1.52
CA GLY A 184 -16.64 8.39 0.95
C GLY A 184 -16.55 9.46 2.04
N PRO A 185 -16.17 10.70 1.70
CA PRO A 185 -16.27 11.83 2.60
C PRO A 185 -17.72 12.03 3.08
N ALA A 186 -17.89 12.18 4.40
CA ALA A 186 -19.21 12.47 4.96
C ALA A 186 -19.71 13.85 4.50
N GLU A 187 -21.00 13.92 4.17
CA GLU A 187 -21.64 15.22 3.92
C GLU A 187 -21.63 16.07 5.21
N GLY A 188 -21.31 17.35 5.09
CA GLY A 188 -21.23 18.26 6.23
C GLY A 188 -20.38 19.50 5.95
N HIS A 189 -20.12 20.25 7.02
CA HIS A 189 -19.42 21.54 6.95
C HIS A 189 -18.05 21.44 6.24
N ASN A 190 -17.24 20.47 6.58
CA ASN A 190 -15.90 20.32 6.00
C ASN A 190 -15.93 20.03 4.49
N LEU A 191 -16.84 19.14 4.04
CA LEU A 191 -16.97 18.85 2.61
C LEU A 191 -17.52 20.06 1.84
N THR A 192 -18.51 20.76 2.40
CA THR A 192 -19.05 21.99 1.82
C THR A 192 -17.98 23.06 1.69
N LYS A 193 -17.18 23.26 2.75
CA LYS A 193 -16.08 24.23 2.78
C LYS A 193 -14.95 23.87 1.81
N ALA A 194 -14.58 22.59 1.72
CA ALA A 194 -13.57 22.13 0.76
C ALA A 194 -14.01 22.38 -0.70
N LYS A 195 -15.30 22.11 -1.02
CA LYS A 195 -15.88 22.42 -2.34
C LYS A 195 -15.89 23.91 -2.64
N GLU A 196 -16.23 24.74 -1.65
CA GLU A 196 -16.22 26.19 -1.78
C GLU A 196 -14.80 26.72 -2.04
N TRP A 197 -13.82 26.27 -1.28
CA TRP A 197 -12.43 26.66 -1.48
C TRP A 197 -11.92 26.28 -2.88
N LEU A 198 -12.16 25.02 -3.29
CA LEU A 198 -11.79 24.55 -4.62
C LEU A 198 -12.43 25.38 -5.74
N SER A 199 -13.74 25.70 -5.62
CA SER A 199 -14.45 26.45 -6.66
C SER A 199 -13.98 27.91 -6.79
N LYS A 200 -13.44 28.50 -5.71
CA LYS A 200 -12.93 29.87 -5.68
C LYS A 200 -11.44 29.99 -5.94
N ALA A 201 -10.71 28.86 -5.98
CA ALA A 201 -9.28 28.86 -6.15
C ALA A 201 -8.87 29.44 -7.52
N GLU A 202 -7.94 30.39 -7.50
CA GLU A 202 -7.35 30.98 -8.69
C GLU A 202 -6.07 30.23 -9.13
N ARG A 203 -5.39 29.64 -8.17
CA ARG A 203 -4.15 28.87 -8.38
C ARG A 203 -4.19 27.52 -7.67
N PRO A 204 -5.18 26.65 -8.01
CA PRO A 204 -5.27 25.33 -7.41
C PRO A 204 -4.14 24.44 -7.88
N LEU A 205 -3.65 23.56 -6.99
CA LEU A 205 -2.60 22.58 -7.27
C LEU A 205 -2.94 21.23 -6.65
N ILE A 206 -2.71 20.16 -7.38
CA ILE A 206 -2.79 18.79 -6.88
C ILE A 206 -1.39 18.24 -6.63
N ILE A 207 -1.19 17.61 -5.46
CA ILE A 207 -0.06 16.73 -5.20
C ILE A 207 -0.60 15.32 -4.99
N VAL A 208 -0.29 14.41 -5.91
CA VAL A 208 -0.80 13.04 -5.88
C VAL A 208 0.27 12.05 -5.45
N GLY A 209 -0.10 11.11 -4.58
CA GLY A 209 0.81 10.11 -4.01
C GLY A 209 0.34 8.66 -4.19
N VAL A 210 1.07 7.75 -3.54
CA VAL A 210 0.99 6.30 -3.72
C VAL A 210 -0.39 5.70 -3.38
N ASP A 211 -1.13 6.26 -2.42
CA ASP A 211 -2.46 5.74 -2.08
C ASP A 211 -3.43 5.85 -3.27
N ALA A 212 -3.28 6.92 -4.08
CA ALA A 212 -4.09 7.10 -5.30
C ALA A 212 -3.76 6.05 -6.38
N VAL A 213 -2.49 5.65 -6.48
CA VAL A 213 -2.05 4.57 -7.38
C VAL A 213 -2.64 3.23 -6.92
N ASN A 214 -2.47 2.90 -5.63
CA ASN A 214 -2.93 1.65 -5.05
C ASN A 214 -4.46 1.48 -5.15
N GLN A 215 -5.21 2.59 -5.17
CA GLN A 215 -6.67 2.58 -5.33
C GLN A 215 -7.14 2.80 -6.78
N GLY A 216 -6.22 2.82 -7.74
CA GLY A 216 -6.57 2.93 -9.17
C GLY A 216 -7.28 4.23 -9.57
N ALA A 217 -6.96 5.34 -8.89
CA ALA A 217 -7.65 6.62 -9.05
C ALA A 217 -7.32 7.41 -10.34
N SER A 218 -6.43 6.89 -11.21
CA SER A 218 -5.90 7.59 -12.40
C SER A 218 -6.97 8.28 -13.25
N LYS A 219 -7.99 7.54 -13.71
CA LYS A 219 -9.06 8.09 -14.57
C LYS A 219 -9.85 9.21 -13.89
N THR A 220 -10.16 9.01 -12.60
CA THR A 220 -10.93 10.01 -11.83
C THR A 220 -10.10 11.24 -11.56
N LEU A 221 -8.81 11.08 -11.26
CA LEU A 221 -7.86 12.18 -11.07
C LEU A 221 -7.71 13.02 -12.34
N THR A 222 -7.49 12.40 -13.51
CA THR A 222 -7.37 13.11 -14.79
C THR A 222 -8.64 13.89 -15.12
N ALA A 223 -9.81 13.27 -14.94
CA ALA A 223 -11.09 13.95 -15.16
C ALA A 223 -11.29 15.12 -14.18
N PHE A 224 -10.88 14.97 -12.93
CA PHE A 224 -10.93 16.01 -11.91
C PHE A 224 -10.00 17.18 -12.26
N ALA A 225 -8.74 16.89 -12.58
CA ALA A 225 -7.75 17.89 -12.95
C ALA A 225 -8.22 18.73 -14.15
N ASN A 226 -8.73 18.08 -15.20
CA ASN A 226 -9.26 18.74 -16.39
C ASN A 226 -10.50 19.59 -16.07
N LYS A 227 -11.41 19.09 -15.22
CA LYS A 227 -12.62 19.83 -14.85
C LYS A 227 -12.33 21.15 -14.13
N PHE A 228 -11.30 21.17 -13.27
CA PHE A 228 -10.95 22.33 -12.46
C PHE A 228 -9.73 23.10 -12.99
N GLY A 229 -9.15 22.70 -14.12
CA GLY A 229 -7.94 23.30 -14.67
C GLY A 229 -6.78 23.28 -13.68
N THR A 230 -6.64 22.16 -12.92
CA THR A 230 -5.72 22.06 -11.79
C THR A 230 -4.49 21.26 -12.18
N PRO A 231 -3.29 21.87 -12.19
CA PRO A 231 -2.04 21.17 -12.45
C PRO A 231 -1.77 20.08 -11.40
N VAL A 232 -1.07 19.02 -11.82
CA VAL A 232 -0.79 17.83 -11.00
C VAL A 232 0.71 17.62 -10.89
N ILE A 233 1.22 17.64 -9.67
CA ILE A 233 2.55 17.16 -9.29
C ILE A 233 2.39 15.74 -8.75
N SER A 234 3.09 14.75 -9.31
CA SER A 234 3.13 13.40 -8.75
C SER A 234 4.31 13.24 -7.81
N THR A 235 4.15 12.47 -6.73
CA THR A 235 5.30 11.94 -6.00
C THR A 235 6.05 10.95 -6.89
N TYR A 236 7.27 10.56 -6.52
CA TYR A 236 8.03 9.61 -7.34
C TYR A 236 7.34 8.22 -7.42
N LYS A 237 6.62 7.80 -6.37
CA LYS A 237 5.85 6.54 -6.38
C LYS A 237 4.55 6.65 -7.17
N ALA A 238 4.01 7.84 -7.32
CA ALA A 238 2.81 8.09 -8.12
C ALA A 238 3.13 8.49 -9.56
N LYS A 239 4.39 8.49 -9.98
CA LYS A 239 4.80 8.80 -11.34
C LYS A 239 4.06 7.88 -12.34
N GLY A 240 3.42 8.49 -13.34
CA GLY A 240 2.62 7.78 -14.35
C GLY A 240 1.13 7.62 -13.99
N ILE A 241 0.67 8.08 -12.81
CA ILE A 241 -0.78 8.08 -12.49
C ILE A 241 -1.58 9.01 -13.40
N ILE A 242 -0.95 10.09 -13.85
CA ILE A 242 -1.38 10.94 -14.96
C ILE A 242 -0.31 10.86 -16.03
N ALA A 243 -0.71 10.75 -17.30
CA ALA A 243 0.24 10.64 -18.40
C ALA A 243 1.12 11.90 -18.52
N ASP A 244 2.40 11.73 -18.82
CA ASP A 244 3.33 12.88 -18.86
C ASP A 244 3.04 13.85 -20.01
N ASP A 245 2.37 13.41 -21.06
CA ASP A 245 1.92 14.23 -22.21
C ASP A 245 0.63 15.00 -21.93
N GLU A 246 -0.10 14.69 -20.87
CA GLU A 246 -1.27 15.48 -20.47
C GLU A 246 -0.87 16.90 -20.06
N ASP A 247 -1.59 17.91 -20.54
CA ASP A 247 -1.24 19.33 -20.37
C ASP A 247 -1.08 19.74 -18.90
N LEU A 248 -1.85 19.16 -18.01
CA LEU A 248 -1.82 19.45 -16.57
C LEU A 248 -0.81 18.60 -15.79
N SER A 249 -0.10 17.67 -16.41
CA SER A 249 0.95 16.87 -15.75
C SER A 249 2.24 17.68 -15.64
N LEU A 250 2.70 17.94 -14.43
CA LEU A 250 3.94 18.68 -14.17
C LEU A 250 5.14 17.76 -13.85
N GLY A 251 4.92 16.44 -13.87
CA GLY A 251 5.96 15.46 -13.58
C GLY A 251 6.11 15.12 -12.11
N GLY A 252 7.23 14.48 -11.77
CA GLY A 252 7.49 13.91 -10.45
C GLY A 252 8.30 14.81 -9.54
N ALA A 253 7.97 14.80 -8.25
CA ALA A 253 8.64 15.55 -7.18
C ALA A 253 9.05 14.65 -6.02
N GLY A 254 9.90 15.18 -5.13
CA GLY A 254 10.23 14.58 -3.84
C GLY A 254 11.59 13.91 -3.75
N LEU A 255 12.21 13.48 -4.86
CA LEU A 255 13.53 12.83 -4.87
C LEU A 255 14.66 13.69 -5.42
N SER A 256 14.40 14.45 -6.47
CA SER A 256 15.43 15.24 -7.15
C SER A 256 15.41 16.69 -6.70
N PRO A 257 16.46 17.21 -6.01
CA PRO A 257 16.54 18.64 -5.67
C PRO A 257 16.47 19.54 -6.90
N LEU A 258 16.93 19.06 -8.06
CA LEU A 258 16.91 19.84 -9.30
C LEU A 258 15.49 19.95 -9.86
N GLY A 259 14.72 18.84 -9.85
CA GLY A 259 13.31 18.85 -10.23
C GLY A 259 12.47 19.64 -9.24
N ASP A 260 12.67 19.38 -7.94
CA ASP A 260 11.96 20.07 -6.86
C ASP A 260 12.11 21.59 -6.93
N LYS A 261 13.32 22.11 -7.29
CA LYS A 261 13.59 23.53 -7.45
C LYS A 261 12.67 24.22 -8.46
N LYS A 262 12.20 23.49 -9.47
CA LYS A 262 11.24 24.01 -10.47
C LYS A 262 9.80 23.95 -9.99
N LEU A 263 9.44 22.96 -9.19
CA LEU A 263 8.06 22.70 -8.78
C LEU A 263 7.67 23.42 -7.48
N ILE A 264 8.60 23.60 -6.54
CA ILE A 264 8.35 24.29 -5.26
C ILE A 264 7.78 25.71 -5.46
N PRO A 265 8.25 26.53 -6.41
CA PRO A 265 7.65 27.86 -6.64
C PRO A 265 6.16 27.81 -7.00
N LEU A 266 5.65 26.76 -7.66
CA LEU A 266 4.22 26.62 -7.90
C LEU A 266 3.45 26.28 -6.62
N VAL A 267 4.05 25.46 -5.74
CA VAL A 267 3.46 25.17 -4.42
C VAL A 267 3.38 26.45 -3.59
N GLU A 268 4.40 27.29 -3.64
CA GLU A 268 4.43 28.57 -2.93
C GLU A 268 3.39 29.57 -3.48
N GLN A 269 3.17 29.61 -4.78
CA GLN A 269 2.22 30.51 -5.45
C GLN A 269 0.78 30.03 -5.37
N SER A 270 0.54 28.74 -5.10
CA SER A 270 -0.80 28.19 -5.02
C SER A 270 -1.61 28.79 -3.87
N ASP A 271 -2.91 28.98 -4.04
CA ASP A 271 -3.86 29.42 -3.02
C ASP A 271 -4.68 28.25 -2.45
N PHE A 272 -4.72 27.13 -3.19
CA PHE A 272 -5.38 25.90 -2.80
C PHE A 272 -4.51 24.69 -3.18
N ILE A 273 -4.31 23.79 -2.22
CA ILE A 273 -3.58 22.54 -2.43
C ILE A 273 -4.52 21.37 -2.12
N LEU A 274 -4.67 20.44 -3.07
CA LEU A 274 -5.33 19.17 -2.88
C LEU A 274 -4.30 18.05 -2.83
N LEU A 275 -4.12 17.44 -1.66
CA LEU A 275 -3.29 16.25 -1.46
C LEU A 275 -4.16 15.02 -1.76
N VAL A 276 -3.81 14.27 -2.81
CA VAL A 276 -4.61 13.13 -3.31
C VAL A 276 -3.86 11.83 -3.05
N GLY A 277 -4.23 11.12 -2.00
CA GLY A 277 -3.54 9.89 -1.62
C GLY A 277 -2.05 10.09 -1.37
N TYR A 278 -1.69 11.28 -0.88
CA TYR A 278 -0.32 11.68 -0.62
C TYR A 278 0.21 11.02 0.66
N ASP A 279 1.39 10.44 0.57
CA ASP A 279 2.12 9.88 1.72
C ASP A 279 3.46 10.61 1.88
N PRO A 280 3.69 11.32 3.03
CA PRO A 280 4.93 12.06 3.26
C PRO A 280 6.21 11.20 3.23
N ILE A 281 6.08 9.87 3.37
CA ILE A 281 7.20 8.93 3.26
C ILE A 281 7.92 9.02 1.90
N GLU A 282 7.23 9.52 0.90
CA GLU A 282 7.75 9.68 -0.45
C GLU A 282 8.60 10.94 -0.63
N MET A 283 8.64 11.83 0.38
CA MET A 283 9.25 13.15 0.24
C MET A 283 10.54 13.29 1.05
N ARG A 284 11.52 13.90 0.42
CA ARG A 284 12.76 14.28 1.09
C ARG A 284 12.54 15.43 2.07
N ASN A 285 13.50 15.58 2.98
CA ASN A 285 13.45 16.61 4.04
C ASN A 285 13.30 18.05 3.51
N GLY A 286 13.72 18.34 2.26
CA GLY A 286 13.53 19.64 1.60
C GLY A 286 12.08 20.02 1.34
N TRP A 287 11.14 19.07 1.45
CA TRP A 287 9.71 19.33 1.33
C TRP A 287 9.04 19.69 2.66
N ARG A 288 9.76 19.63 3.77
CA ARG A 288 9.23 20.03 5.07
C ARG A 288 8.88 21.53 5.05
N ASN A 289 7.67 21.86 5.49
CA ASN A 289 7.20 23.25 5.64
C ASN A 289 7.16 24.08 4.34
N ILE A 290 6.90 23.46 3.18
CA ILE A 290 6.77 24.20 1.91
C ILE A 290 5.44 24.95 1.75
N TRP A 291 4.49 24.76 2.65
CA TRP A 291 3.28 25.56 2.76
C TRP A 291 2.90 25.82 4.21
N ASP A 292 2.14 26.91 4.41
CA ASP A 292 1.53 27.26 5.69
C ASP A 292 0.00 27.24 5.54
N ILE A 293 -0.69 26.49 6.39
CA ILE A 293 -2.15 26.39 6.40
C ILE A 293 -2.86 27.67 6.89
N SER A 294 -2.13 28.63 7.47
CA SER A 294 -2.66 29.97 7.78
C SER A 294 -2.76 30.86 6.55
N GLU A 295 -1.99 30.57 5.50
CA GLU A 295 -1.95 31.35 4.26
C GLU A 295 -2.66 30.65 3.10
N LYS A 296 -2.80 29.32 3.15
CA LYS A 296 -3.32 28.48 2.07
C LYS A 296 -4.40 27.53 2.54
N ASN A 297 -5.36 27.25 1.66
CA ASN A 297 -6.35 26.23 1.88
C ASN A 297 -5.78 24.86 1.45
N VAL A 298 -5.56 23.96 2.39
CA VAL A 298 -5.03 22.64 2.12
C VAL A 298 -6.06 21.58 2.48
N VAL A 299 -6.46 20.79 1.50
CA VAL A 299 -7.40 19.67 1.66
C VAL A 299 -6.68 18.39 1.33
N GLU A 300 -6.88 17.34 2.12
CA GLU A 300 -6.28 16.03 1.85
C GLU A 300 -7.32 14.90 1.82
N LEU A 301 -7.11 13.99 0.88
CA LEU A 301 -7.80 12.72 0.73
C LEU A 301 -6.80 11.60 1.03
N LEU A 302 -7.05 10.80 2.07
CA LEU A 302 -6.14 9.80 2.60
C LEU A 302 -6.80 8.42 2.64
N ALA A 303 -6.06 7.37 2.32
CA ALA A 303 -6.51 5.99 2.51
C ALA A 303 -6.52 5.56 3.99
N ALA A 304 -5.69 6.19 4.83
CA ALA A 304 -5.58 5.93 6.27
C ALA A 304 -5.05 7.17 6.99
N PRO A 305 -5.23 7.29 8.32
CA PRO A 305 -4.68 8.40 9.10
C PRO A 305 -3.17 8.51 8.95
N GLU A 306 -2.68 9.76 8.87
CA GLU A 306 -1.25 10.07 8.79
C GLU A 306 -0.78 10.75 10.09
N TYR A 307 0.27 10.22 10.69
CA TYR A 307 0.76 10.67 12.00
C TYR A 307 2.20 11.20 11.97
N SER A 308 2.82 11.32 10.81
CA SER A 308 4.19 11.87 10.73
C SER A 308 4.23 13.38 11.00
N PHE A 309 3.11 14.07 10.75
CA PHE A 309 3.00 15.53 10.87
C PHE A 309 4.09 16.30 10.10
N MET A 310 4.65 15.70 9.06
CA MET A 310 5.61 16.38 8.18
C MET A 310 4.94 17.55 7.46
N HIS A 311 3.67 17.39 7.11
CA HIS A 311 2.83 18.42 6.51
C HIS A 311 1.55 18.61 7.31
N LYS A 312 0.95 19.78 7.16
CA LYS A 312 -0.33 20.12 7.78
C LYS A 312 -1.37 20.34 6.70
N SER A 313 -2.60 19.92 7.00
CA SER A 313 -3.79 20.18 6.18
C SER A 313 -4.83 20.97 6.98
N SER A 314 -5.66 21.72 6.29
CA SER A 314 -6.78 22.46 6.90
C SER A 314 -8.02 21.57 7.06
N ILE A 315 -8.21 20.62 6.12
CA ILE A 315 -9.31 19.65 6.12
C ILE A 315 -8.76 18.31 5.63
N SER A 316 -9.03 17.24 6.39
CA SER A 316 -8.63 15.88 6.06
C SER A 316 -9.84 14.97 5.91
N PHE A 317 -9.85 14.13 4.88
CA PHE A 317 -10.83 13.06 4.69
C PHE A 317 -10.13 11.72 4.58
N ILE A 318 -10.46 10.79 5.47
CA ILE A 318 -10.09 9.38 5.31
C ILE A 318 -11.17 8.74 4.46
N CYS A 319 -10.82 8.35 3.23
CA CYS A 319 -11.77 7.83 2.26
C CYS A 319 -11.09 7.04 1.15
N ASP A 320 -11.89 6.34 0.35
CA ASP A 320 -11.48 5.94 -0.99
C ASP A 320 -11.17 7.19 -1.82
N ILE A 321 -10.01 7.20 -2.45
CA ILE A 321 -9.52 8.38 -3.19
C ILE A 321 -10.44 8.73 -4.36
N THR A 322 -10.95 7.71 -5.05
CA THR A 322 -11.91 7.90 -6.15
C THR A 322 -13.21 8.53 -5.66
N GLU A 323 -13.75 8.06 -4.54
CA GLU A 323 -14.97 8.62 -3.95
C GLU A 323 -14.74 10.02 -3.38
N GLY A 324 -13.55 10.27 -2.82
CA GLY A 324 -13.14 11.62 -2.38
C GLY A 324 -13.13 12.62 -3.53
N LEU A 325 -12.48 12.27 -4.65
CA LEU A 325 -12.47 13.11 -5.85
C LEU A 325 -13.87 13.33 -6.43
N LYS A 326 -14.70 12.28 -6.51
CA LYS A 326 -16.09 12.38 -6.97
C LYS A 326 -16.91 13.31 -6.07
N ALA A 327 -16.75 13.20 -4.74
CA ALA A 327 -17.46 14.04 -3.79
C ALA A 327 -17.11 15.53 -3.98
N LEU A 328 -15.83 15.86 -4.16
CA LEU A 328 -15.37 17.22 -4.44
C LEU A 328 -15.80 17.72 -5.83
N SER A 329 -15.96 16.83 -6.81
CA SER A 329 -16.33 17.16 -8.19
C SER A 329 -17.78 17.60 -8.36
N LYS A 330 -18.63 17.59 -7.35
CA LYS A 330 -20.06 17.99 -7.46
C LYS A 330 -20.23 19.48 -7.77
N ASN A 331 -19.26 20.32 -7.50
CA ASN A 331 -19.25 21.74 -7.87
C ASN A 331 -18.48 21.97 -9.18
N ASN A 332 -18.60 23.17 -9.74
CA ASN A 332 -17.83 23.62 -10.89
C ASN A 332 -16.77 24.65 -10.48
N ALA A 333 -15.73 24.82 -11.29
CA ALA A 333 -14.82 25.95 -11.17
C ALA A 333 -15.54 27.27 -11.49
N ASN A 334 -15.19 28.34 -10.79
CA ASN A 334 -15.83 29.64 -11.00
C ASN A 334 -15.14 30.49 -12.09
N GLY A 335 -14.04 30.01 -12.69
CA GLY A 335 -13.32 30.75 -13.70
C GLY A 335 -12.03 30.03 -14.14
N PRO A 336 -11.25 30.66 -15.02
CA PRO A 336 -9.96 30.14 -15.43
C PRO A 336 -8.97 30.19 -14.25
N THR A 337 -8.12 29.16 -14.17
CA THR A 337 -7.06 29.05 -13.17
C THR A 337 -5.71 29.39 -13.80
N TRP A 338 -4.73 29.75 -12.96
CA TRP A 338 -3.36 30.00 -13.40
C TRP A 338 -3.26 30.92 -14.62
N THR A 339 -3.89 32.09 -14.54
CA THR A 339 -4.03 33.05 -15.67
C THR A 339 -2.68 33.58 -16.19
N GLY A 340 -1.59 33.45 -15.43
CA GLY A 340 -0.22 33.76 -15.85
C GLY A 340 0.47 32.63 -16.64
N ASN A 341 -0.19 31.47 -16.83
CA ASN A 341 0.35 30.29 -17.50
C ASN A 341 1.62 29.68 -16.85
N GLU A 342 1.88 29.93 -15.57
CA GLU A 342 3.08 29.47 -14.85
C GLU A 342 3.28 27.93 -14.95
N PRO A 343 2.23 27.09 -14.78
CA PRO A 343 2.36 25.64 -14.94
C PRO A 343 2.81 25.23 -16.34
N SER A 344 2.26 25.88 -17.39
CA SER A 344 2.61 25.57 -18.77
C SER A 344 4.04 25.96 -19.12
N ILE A 345 4.57 27.03 -18.51
CA ILE A 345 5.97 27.43 -18.65
C ILE A 345 6.89 26.37 -18.05
N ILE A 346 6.60 25.97 -16.80
CA ILE A 346 7.40 24.94 -16.10
C ILE A 346 7.35 23.59 -16.83
N LYS A 347 6.16 23.20 -17.35
CA LYS A 347 6.04 21.96 -18.13
C LYS A 347 6.96 21.93 -19.36
N LYS A 348 7.11 23.05 -20.06
CA LYS A 348 7.99 23.14 -21.24
C LYS A 348 9.48 23.09 -20.90
N GLU A 349 9.84 23.42 -19.68
CA GLU A 349 11.22 23.41 -19.16
C GLU A 349 11.63 22.05 -18.56
N ASN A 350 10.68 21.15 -18.33
CA ASN A 350 10.89 19.81 -17.81
C ASN A 350 10.95 18.77 -18.93
#